data_3c1f6949db3d9bf69434b0fa75887783
#
_entry.id   3c1f6949db3d9bf69434b0fa75887783
#
_cell.length_a   1.000
_cell.length_b   1.000
_cell.length_c   1.000
_cell.angle_alpha   90.00
_cell.angle_beta   90.00
_cell.angle_gamma   90.00
#
_symmetry.space_group_name_H-M   'P 1'
#
loop_
_entity.id
_entity.type
_entity.pdbx_description
1 polymer ?
#
loop_
_entity_poly.entity_id
_entity_poly.type
_entity_poly.pdbx_seq_one_letter_code
_entity_poly.pdbx_strand_id
1 'polypeptide(L)'
;MITPEKLLESAKELETQLRTWRRTLHRHPEVGFDLPETKALVKKALTEMGYTPQDCGKCGVLALVGGKRPGKTILLRGDMDALPIQEESGEEFASEVPGKMHGCGHDMHTAMMLGAAKLLKEHEDEIEGTIKLEFQPAEEIFQGSLDMLKNGLLENPKVAVSYTHLTLPTTERV
;
A
#
# COMPACT_ATOMS: atom_id res chain seq x y z
N MET A 1 -8.31 22.18 9.82
CA MET A 1 -7.08 21.38 9.55
C MET A 1 -6.92 20.37 10.67
N ILE A 2 -6.80 19.10 10.34
CA ILE A 2 -6.57 18.04 11.34
C ILE A 2 -5.19 18.20 11.98
N THR A 3 -5.09 17.96 13.29
CA THR A 3 -3.80 17.96 13.98
C THR A 3 -3.16 16.58 13.94
N PRO A 4 -1.82 16.45 14.08
CA PRO A 4 -1.15 15.16 14.13
C PRO A 4 -1.68 14.23 15.23
N GLU A 5 -2.06 14.79 16.38
CA GLU A 5 -2.61 14.02 17.50
C GLU A 5 -3.97 13.40 17.15
N LYS A 6 -4.86 14.17 16.53
CA LYS A 6 -6.17 13.68 16.07
C LYS A 6 -6.02 12.64 14.97
N LEU A 7 -5.06 12.85 14.05
CA LEU A 7 -4.77 11.87 13.01
C LEU A 7 -4.29 10.55 13.62
N LEU A 8 -3.45 10.61 14.65
CA LEU A 8 -2.98 9.44 15.38
C LEU A 8 -4.12 8.72 16.11
N GLU A 9 -5.06 9.46 16.72
CA GLU A 9 -6.25 8.87 17.34
C GLU A 9 -7.10 8.13 16.31
N SER A 10 -7.42 8.77 15.18
CA SER A 10 -8.16 8.14 14.08
C SER A 10 -7.43 6.90 13.53
N ALA A 11 -6.09 6.95 13.44
CA ALA A 11 -5.30 5.78 13.02
C ALA A 11 -5.42 4.61 14.00
N LYS A 12 -5.47 4.88 15.32
CA LYS A 12 -5.67 3.82 16.34
C LYS A 12 -7.06 3.19 16.24
N GLU A 13 -8.08 3.96 15.89
CA GLU A 13 -9.44 3.43 15.68
C GLU A 13 -9.50 2.43 14.52
N LEU A 14 -8.56 2.51 13.57
CA LEU A 14 -8.46 1.58 12.45
C LEU A 14 -7.77 0.24 12.79
N GLU A 15 -7.22 0.06 14.00
CA GLU A 15 -6.40 -1.10 14.35
C GLU A 15 -7.05 -2.43 13.96
N THR A 16 -8.32 -2.62 14.31
CA THR A 16 -9.05 -3.86 13.98
C THR A 16 -9.15 -4.10 12.47
N GLN A 17 -9.42 -3.04 11.71
CA GLN A 17 -9.53 -3.14 10.26
C GLN A 17 -8.16 -3.41 9.61
N LEU A 18 -7.11 -2.72 10.06
CA LEU A 18 -5.73 -2.93 9.60
C LEU A 18 -5.29 -4.37 9.86
N ARG A 19 -5.55 -4.87 11.06
CA ARG A 19 -5.26 -6.26 11.44
C ARG A 19 -6.02 -7.26 10.57
N THR A 20 -7.27 -6.98 10.22
CA THR A 20 -8.09 -7.82 9.34
C THR A 20 -7.49 -7.87 7.94
N TRP A 21 -7.17 -6.74 7.32
CA TRP A 21 -6.53 -6.69 6.00
C TRP A 21 -5.19 -7.42 6.01
N ARG A 22 -4.32 -7.10 6.98
CA ARG A 22 -3.02 -7.73 7.13
C ARG A 22 -3.13 -9.25 7.24
N ARG A 23 -3.99 -9.78 8.12
CA ARG A 23 -4.15 -11.22 8.33
C ARG A 23 -4.78 -11.93 7.13
N THR A 24 -5.68 -11.26 6.40
CA THR A 24 -6.22 -11.79 5.14
C THR A 24 -5.15 -11.96 4.09
N LEU A 25 -4.32 -10.93 3.89
CA LEU A 25 -3.19 -10.98 2.96
C LEU A 25 -2.16 -12.05 3.38
N HIS A 26 -1.86 -12.12 4.67
CA HIS A 26 -0.88 -13.06 5.21
C HIS A 26 -1.27 -14.53 5.00
N ARG A 27 -2.57 -14.85 5.12
CA ARG A 27 -3.09 -16.20 4.85
C ARG A 27 -3.04 -16.59 3.37
N HIS A 28 -3.15 -15.62 2.48
CA HIS A 28 -3.23 -15.84 1.03
C HIS A 28 -2.08 -15.12 0.29
N PRO A 29 -0.81 -15.46 0.58
CA PRO A 29 0.33 -14.80 -0.04
C PRO A 29 0.46 -15.15 -1.52
N GLU A 30 0.66 -14.13 -2.34
CA GLU A 30 0.88 -14.23 -3.77
C GLU A 30 2.23 -13.65 -4.13
N VAL A 31 2.89 -14.14 -5.20
CA VAL A 31 4.30 -13.86 -5.49
C VAL A 31 4.49 -13.13 -6.81
N GLY A 32 5.37 -12.16 -6.83
CA GLY A 32 5.82 -11.46 -8.02
C GLY A 32 4.69 -10.70 -8.71
N PHE A 33 4.35 -11.05 -9.95
CA PHE A 33 3.27 -10.44 -10.73
C PHE A 33 1.94 -11.21 -10.69
N ASP A 34 1.91 -12.38 -10.08
CA ASP A 34 0.70 -13.20 -9.99
C ASP A 34 -0.01 -12.91 -8.67
N LEU A 35 -0.75 -11.79 -8.62
CA LEU A 35 -1.38 -11.24 -7.43
C LEU A 35 -2.90 -10.98 -7.63
N PRO A 36 -3.69 -11.90 -8.19
CA PRO A 36 -5.09 -11.64 -8.49
C PRO A 36 -5.94 -11.34 -7.25
N GLU A 37 -5.76 -12.07 -6.16
CA GLU A 37 -6.54 -11.91 -4.93
C GLU A 37 -6.12 -10.66 -4.16
N THR A 38 -4.82 -10.44 -4.01
CA THR A 38 -4.24 -9.25 -3.37
C THR A 38 -4.69 -7.98 -4.10
N LYS A 39 -4.56 -7.96 -5.43
CA LYS A 39 -5.02 -6.84 -6.27
C LYS A 39 -6.52 -6.60 -6.13
N ALA A 40 -7.32 -7.66 -6.12
CA ALA A 40 -8.77 -7.56 -5.96
C ALA A 40 -9.16 -6.99 -4.58
N LEU A 41 -8.49 -7.44 -3.51
CA LEU A 41 -8.68 -6.91 -2.15
C LEU A 41 -8.37 -5.42 -2.09
N VAL A 42 -7.23 -5.01 -2.62
CA VAL A 42 -6.79 -3.60 -2.63
C VAL A 42 -7.78 -2.74 -3.41
N LYS A 43 -8.15 -3.16 -4.63
CA LYS A 43 -9.11 -2.39 -5.46
C LYS A 43 -10.47 -2.30 -4.80
N LYS A 44 -10.96 -3.38 -4.20
CA LYS A 44 -12.23 -3.40 -3.48
C LYS A 44 -12.20 -2.43 -2.29
N ALA A 45 -11.19 -2.52 -1.43
CA ALA A 45 -11.05 -1.64 -0.26
C ALA A 45 -11.00 -0.17 -0.66
N LEU A 46 -10.20 0.18 -1.68
CA LEU A 46 -10.13 1.54 -2.20
C LEU A 46 -11.47 2.03 -2.76
N THR A 47 -12.18 1.17 -3.49
CA THR A 47 -13.50 1.54 -4.05
C THR A 47 -14.54 1.78 -2.93
N GLU A 48 -14.55 0.95 -1.90
CA GLU A 48 -15.42 1.12 -0.73
C GLU A 48 -15.13 2.42 0.04
N MET A 49 -13.89 2.92 -0.01
CA MET A 49 -13.50 4.22 0.54
C MET A 49 -13.84 5.41 -0.39
N GLY A 50 -14.39 5.16 -1.59
CA GLY A 50 -14.74 6.20 -2.56
C GLY A 50 -13.59 6.63 -3.48
N TYR A 51 -12.56 5.82 -3.63
CA TYR A 51 -11.53 5.99 -4.66
C TYR A 51 -11.97 5.41 -6.01
N THR A 52 -11.28 5.84 -7.07
CA THR A 52 -11.33 5.21 -8.40
C THR A 52 -9.97 4.58 -8.67
N PRO A 53 -9.71 3.33 -8.20
CA PRO A 53 -8.42 2.70 -8.39
C PRO A 53 -8.16 2.38 -9.86
N GLN A 54 -6.94 2.64 -10.31
CA GLN A 54 -6.47 2.44 -11.67
C GLN A 54 -5.39 1.35 -11.69
N ASP A 55 -5.35 0.61 -12.80
CA ASP A 55 -4.26 -0.33 -13.05
C ASP A 55 -3.03 0.41 -13.56
N CYS A 56 -1.84 -0.02 -13.12
CA CYS A 56 -0.57 0.50 -13.58
C CYS A 56 0.40 -0.67 -13.83
N GLY A 57 0.76 -0.85 -15.08
CA GLY A 57 1.55 -2.01 -15.49
C GLY A 57 0.77 -3.33 -15.40
N LYS A 58 1.47 -4.42 -15.15
CA LYS A 58 0.89 -5.79 -15.17
C LYS A 58 -0.14 -6.01 -14.06
N CYS A 59 0.18 -5.64 -12.82
CA CYS A 59 -0.74 -5.82 -11.70
C CYS A 59 -0.63 -4.75 -10.58
N GLY A 60 0.11 -3.66 -10.81
CA GLY A 60 0.13 -2.54 -9.89
C GLY A 60 -1.20 -1.79 -9.82
N VAL A 61 -1.47 -1.18 -8.68
CA VAL A 61 -2.69 -0.37 -8.45
C VAL A 61 -2.30 1.03 -8.03
N LEU A 62 -2.95 2.03 -8.62
CA LEU A 62 -2.84 3.44 -8.26
C LEU A 62 -4.18 4.00 -7.80
N ALA A 63 -4.13 4.92 -6.84
CA ALA A 63 -5.27 5.73 -6.47
C ALA A 63 -4.83 7.17 -6.19
N LEU A 64 -5.71 8.13 -6.44
CA LEU A 64 -5.45 9.56 -6.23
C LEU A 64 -6.40 10.13 -5.19
N VAL A 65 -5.88 11.01 -4.33
CA VAL A 65 -6.68 11.77 -3.37
C VAL A 65 -6.18 13.22 -3.30
N GLY A 66 -7.08 14.16 -3.05
CA GLY A 66 -6.80 15.59 -3.15
C GLY A 66 -6.97 16.13 -4.56
N GLY A 67 -6.13 17.08 -4.96
CA GLY A 67 -6.19 17.71 -6.28
C GLY A 67 -7.23 18.84 -6.39
N LYS A 68 -8.03 19.10 -5.36
CA LYS A 68 -9.00 20.22 -5.32
C LYS A 68 -8.33 21.56 -5.05
N ARG A 69 -7.17 21.54 -4.40
CA ARG A 69 -6.37 22.72 -4.04
C ARG A 69 -5.01 22.64 -4.74
N PRO A 70 -4.44 23.77 -5.18
CA PRO A 70 -3.12 23.77 -5.83
C PRO A 70 -2.04 23.22 -4.91
N GLY A 71 -1.09 22.49 -5.49
CA GLY A 71 0.04 21.96 -4.75
C GLY A 71 0.82 20.93 -5.55
N LYS A 72 1.81 20.33 -4.90
CA LYS A 72 2.65 19.27 -5.49
C LYS A 72 1.96 17.92 -5.40
N THR A 73 2.41 16.99 -6.23
CA THR A 73 2.01 15.58 -6.10
C THR A 73 3.07 14.82 -5.31
N ILE A 74 2.62 14.14 -4.27
CA ILE A 74 3.43 13.22 -3.46
C ILE A 74 3.00 11.80 -3.79
N LEU A 75 3.97 10.91 -4.02
CA LEU A 75 3.76 9.48 -4.19
C LEU A 75 4.03 8.78 -2.85
N LEU A 76 3.06 8.02 -2.37
CA LEU A 76 3.23 7.09 -1.25
C LEU A 76 3.25 5.67 -1.81
N ARG A 77 4.28 4.88 -1.48
CA ARG A 77 4.50 3.54 -2.00
C ARG A 77 4.37 2.49 -0.91
N GLY A 78 3.66 1.41 -1.21
CA GLY A 78 3.65 0.17 -0.45
C GLY A 78 3.66 -1.03 -1.40
N ASP A 79 4.42 -2.05 -1.05
CA ASP A 79 4.55 -3.28 -1.82
C ASP A 79 3.51 -4.32 -1.40
N MET A 80 3.21 -5.28 -2.30
CA MET A 80 2.11 -6.23 -2.12
C MET A 80 2.51 -7.69 -2.24
N ASP A 81 3.64 -8.01 -2.88
CA ASP A 81 4.02 -9.38 -3.16
C ASP A 81 4.67 -10.08 -1.96
N ALA A 82 4.56 -11.40 -1.94
CA ALA A 82 5.12 -12.29 -0.95
C ALA A 82 6.36 -13.02 -1.49
N LEU A 83 6.99 -13.80 -0.62
CA LEU A 83 8.16 -14.62 -0.94
C LEU A 83 7.77 -16.08 -1.21
N PRO A 84 8.48 -16.78 -2.12
CA PRO A 84 8.31 -18.20 -2.37
C PRO A 84 9.05 -19.06 -1.30
N ILE A 85 8.65 -18.90 -0.04
CA ILE A 85 9.23 -19.63 1.10
C ILE A 85 8.13 -20.28 1.92
N GLN A 86 8.44 -21.42 2.57
CA GLN A 86 7.50 -22.09 3.47
C GLN A 86 7.43 -21.35 4.80
N GLU A 87 6.22 -21.05 5.25
CA GLU A 87 6.02 -20.50 6.59
C GLU A 87 6.04 -21.60 7.65
N GLU A 88 6.76 -21.33 8.76
CA GLU A 88 6.90 -22.20 9.92
C GLU A 88 6.65 -21.44 11.24
N SER A 89 5.93 -20.30 11.17
CA SER A 89 5.72 -19.41 12.35
C SER A 89 4.82 -20.03 13.42
N GLY A 90 3.88 -20.89 13.03
CA GLY A 90 2.86 -21.44 13.93
C GLY A 90 1.79 -20.44 14.37
N GLU A 91 1.70 -19.27 13.73
CA GLU A 91 0.71 -18.24 14.02
C GLU A 91 -0.70 -18.66 13.56
N GLU A 92 -1.73 -18.20 14.27
CA GLU A 92 -3.14 -18.46 13.93
C GLU A 92 -3.54 -17.99 12.52
N PHE A 93 -2.80 -17.02 12.00
CA PHE A 93 -3.00 -16.42 10.67
C PHE A 93 -1.87 -16.77 9.70
N ALA A 94 -1.12 -17.84 9.98
CA ALA A 94 -0.08 -18.35 9.08
C ALA A 94 -0.63 -18.58 7.66
N SER A 95 0.27 -18.59 6.69
CA SER A 95 -0.05 -18.83 5.28
C SER A 95 -0.83 -20.12 5.09
N GLU A 96 -1.92 -20.06 4.35
CA GLU A 96 -2.72 -21.20 3.90
C GLU A 96 -2.24 -21.70 2.52
N VAL A 97 -1.22 -21.05 1.94
CA VAL A 97 -0.65 -21.39 0.62
C VAL A 97 0.72 -22.02 0.80
N PRO A 98 0.86 -23.34 0.61
CA PRO A 98 2.14 -24.02 0.78
C PRO A 98 3.26 -23.38 -0.07
N GLY A 99 4.43 -23.18 0.55
CA GLY A 99 5.61 -22.63 -0.13
C GLY A 99 5.54 -21.14 -0.42
N LYS A 100 4.58 -20.41 0.13
CA LYS A 100 4.51 -18.94 0.03
C LYS A 100 4.29 -18.30 1.41
N MET A 101 4.92 -17.16 1.65
CA MET A 101 4.82 -16.42 2.92
C MET A 101 5.09 -14.93 2.73
N HIS A 102 4.38 -14.07 3.46
CA HIS A 102 4.74 -12.66 3.62
C HIS A 102 5.90 -12.49 4.63
N GLY A 103 7.08 -13.03 4.29
CA GLY A 103 8.27 -12.99 5.14
C GLY A 103 8.95 -11.63 5.20
N CYS A 104 8.72 -10.75 4.22
CA CYS A 104 9.25 -9.37 4.19
C CYS A 104 8.29 -8.33 4.79
N GLY A 105 7.05 -8.73 5.13
CA GLY A 105 6.08 -7.84 5.76
C GLY A 105 5.27 -6.97 4.79
N HIS A 106 5.23 -7.29 3.51
CA HIS A 106 4.46 -6.54 2.52
C HIS A 106 2.94 -6.61 2.76
N ASP A 107 2.44 -7.60 3.46
CA ASP A 107 1.08 -7.65 4.01
C ASP A 107 0.79 -6.47 4.98
N MET A 108 1.78 -6.12 5.82
CA MET A 108 1.70 -4.94 6.67
C MET A 108 1.79 -3.65 5.86
N HIS A 109 2.70 -3.58 4.87
CA HIS A 109 2.82 -2.42 3.99
C HIS A 109 1.52 -2.13 3.25
N THR A 110 0.90 -3.16 2.67
CA THR A 110 -0.41 -3.05 2.01
C THR A 110 -1.50 -2.59 2.98
N ALA A 111 -1.58 -3.20 4.17
CA ALA A 111 -2.56 -2.82 5.18
C ALA A 111 -2.37 -1.37 5.66
N MET A 112 -1.14 -0.94 5.93
CA MET A 112 -0.82 0.44 6.31
C MET A 112 -1.19 1.44 5.21
N MET A 113 -0.92 1.11 3.95
CA MET A 113 -1.30 1.95 2.81
C MET A 113 -2.82 2.08 2.66
N LEU A 114 -3.58 1.00 2.88
CA LEU A 114 -5.05 1.05 2.92
C LEU A 114 -5.56 1.90 4.10
N GLY A 115 -4.92 1.81 5.26
CA GLY A 115 -5.24 2.67 6.40
C GLY A 115 -4.94 4.14 6.13
N ALA A 116 -3.79 4.44 5.55
CA ALA A 116 -3.44 5.79 5.11
C ALA A 116 -4.44 6.31 4.05
N ALA A 117 -4.81 5.47 3.09
CA ALA A 117 -5.83 5.82 2.09
C ALA A 117 -7.14 6.25 2.76
N LYS A 118 -7.61 5.49 3.77
CA LYS A 118 -8.85 5.81 4.48
C LYS A 118 -8.78 7.18 5.16
N LEU A 119 -7.73 7.42 5.94
CA LEU A 119 -7.55 8.71 6.63
C LEU A 119 -7.41 9.88 5.66
N LEU A 120 -6.64 9.70 4.60
CA LEU A 120 -6.47 10.74 3.57
C LEU A 120 -7.80 11.06 2.86
N LYS A 121 -8.63 10.05 2.62
CA LYS A 121 -9.94 10.26 1.99
C LYS A 121 -10.90 11.02 2.90
N GLU A 122 -10.90 10.74 4.18
CA GLU A 122 -11.70 11.44 5.18
C GLU A 122 -11.33 12.93 5.30
N HIS A 123 -10.07 13.28 4.96
CA HIS A 123 -9.55 14.65 5.00
C HIS A 123 -9.23 15.22 3.61
N GLU A 124 -9.80 14.66 2.55
CA GLU A 124 -9.49 15.03 1.16
C GLU A 124 -9.58 16.53 0.89
N ASP A 125 -10.56 17.21 1.47
CA ASP A 125 -10.77 18.66 1.27
C ASP A 125 -9.69 19.54 1.95
N GLU A 126 -8.92 18.98 2.87
CA GLU A 126 -7.81 19.67 3.54
C GLU A 126 -6.47 19.52 2.82
N ILE A 127 -6.38 18.61 1.84
CA ILE A 127 -5.13 18.29 1.13
C ILE A 127 -4.79 19.39 0.11
N GLU A 128 -3.58 19.95 0.23
CA GLU A 128 -2.99 20.82 -0.78
C GLU A 128 -2.16 19.99 -1.75
N GLY A 129 -2.50 20.08 -3.04
CA GLY A 129 -1.94 19.22 -4.07
C GLY A 129 -2.61 17.86 -4.14
N THR A 130 -1.87 16.85 -4.57
CA THR A 130 -2.38 15.49 -4.79
C THR A 130 -1.49 14.47 -4.09
N ILE A 131 -2.11 13.46 -3.51
CA ILE A 131 -1.41 12.27 -3.03
C ILE A 131 -1.75 11.12 -3.97
N LYS A 132 -0.72 10.51 -4.55
CA LYS A 132 -0.81 9.31 -5.36
C LYS A 132 -0.40 8.12 -4.52
N LEU A 133 -1.30 7.16 -4.36
CA LEU A 133 -1.08 5.92 -3.63
C LEU A 133 -0.64 4.86 -4.62
N GLU A 134 0.50 4.25 -4.38
CA GLU A 134 1.08 3.16 -5.19
C GLU A 134 1.07 1.87 -4.39
N PHE A 135 0.38 0.86 -4.94
CA PHE A 135 0.44 -0.51 -4.47
C PHE A 135 1.27 -1.30 -5.47
N GLN A 136 2.54 -1.55 -5.11
CA GLN A 136 3.54 -2.11 -6.02
C GLN A 136 3.59 -3.64 -5.95
N PRO A 137 3.50 -4.36 -7.08
CA PRO A 137 3.79 -5.79 -7.16
C PRO A 137 5.29 -6.05 -7.34
N ALA A 138 5.71 -7.31 -7.25
CA ALA A 138 6.98 -7.81 -7.74
C ALA A 138 8.23 -7.03 -7.24
N GLU A 139 8.19 -6.59 -5.96
CA GLU A 139 9.32 -5.95 -5.31
C GLU A 139 10.46 -6.95 -5.12
N GLU A 140 10.14 -8.16 -4.66
CA GLU A 140 11.09 -9.23 -4.32
C GLU A 140 11.89 -9.77 -5.51
N ILE A 141 11.45 -9.47 -6.73
CA ILE A 141 12.17 -9.80 -7.96
C ILE A 141 12.68 -8.55 -8.70
N PHE A 142 12.64 -7.37 -8.07
CA PHE A 142 13.13 -6.09 -8.60
C PHE A 142 12.53 -5.67 -9.95
N GLN A 143 11.29 -6.08 -10.26
CA GLN A 143 10.64 -5.82 -11.54
C GLN A 143 9.43 -4.88 -11.45
N GLY A 144 8.77 -4.82 -10.29
CA GLY A 144 7.51 -4.11 -10.12
C GLY A 144 7.62 -2.61 -10.35
N SER A 145 8.59 -1.95 -9.72
CA SER A 145 8.83 -0.53 -9.90
C SER A 145 9.16 -0.17 -11.35
N LEU A 146 9.99 -0.99 -12.01
CA LEU A 146 10.35 -0.78 -13.42
C LEU A 146 9.14 -0.92 -14.35
N ASP A 147 8.27 -1.90 -14.09
CA ASP A 147 7.04 -2.09 -14.85
C ASP A 147 6.10 -0.89 -14.67
N MET A 148 5.86 -0.45 -13.44
CA MET A 148 4.99 0.68 -13.16
C MET A 148 5.55 2.00 -13.71
N LEU A 149 6.86 2.24 -13.61
CA LEU A 149 7.53 3.41 -14.20
C LEU A 149 7.32 3.49 -15.71
N LYS A 150 7.50 2.38 -16.42
CA LYS A 150 7.25 2.29 -17.87
C LYS A 150 5.79 2.54 -18.25
N ASN A 151 4.87 2.32 -17.31
CA ASN A 151 3.44 2.52 -17.47
C ASN A 151 2.92 3.83 -16.85
N GLY A 152 3.80 4.82 -16.65
CA GLY A 152 3.41 6.17 -16.30
C GLY A 152 3.19 6.43 -14.81
N LEU A 153 3.76 5.63 -13.91
CA LEU A 153 3.66 5.83 -12.46
C LEU A 153 3.90 7.28 -12.02
N LEU A 154 4.91 7.94 -12.59
CA LEU A 154 5.30 9.30 -12.19
C LEU A 154 4.56 10.40 -12.96
N GLU A 155 3.69 10.03 -13.90
CA GLU A 155 2.94 10.97 -14.75
C GLU A 155 1.45 11.00 -14.36
N ASN A 156 0.76 12.04 -14.76
CA ASN A 156 -0.68 12.23 -14.65
C ASN A 156 -1.32 11.93 -13.28
N PRO A 157 -1.05 12.75 -12.24
CA PRO A 157 -0.24 13.96 -12.22
C PRO A 157 1.25 13.66 -12.04
N LYS A 158 2.12 14.59 -12.49
CA LYS A 158 3.56 14.45 -12.36
C LYS A 158 3.98 14.46 -10.89
N VAL A 159 4.68 13.43 -10.46
CA VAL A 159 5.16 13.26 -9.09
C VAL A 159 6.34 14.20 -8.82
N ALA A 160 6.28 14.93 -7.71
CA ALA A 160 7.35 15.81 -7.25
C ALA A 160 8.30 15.12 -6.27
N VAL A 161 7.78 14.21 -5.44
CA VAL A 161 8.54 13.45 -4.45
C VAL A 161 7.85 12.11 -4.18
N SER A 162 8.64 11.06 -3.96
CA SER A 162 8.16 9.75 -3.54
C SER A 162 8.58 9.47 -2.10
N TYR A 163 7.71 8.84 -1.34
CA TYR A 163 7.96 8.36 0.00
C TYR A 163 7.63 6.86 0.09
N THR A 164 8.59 6.10 0.57
CA THR A 164 8.43 4.67 0.85
C THR A 164 8.67 4.45 2.35
N HIS A 165 7.75 3.78 3.03
CA HIS A 165 7.82 3.60 4.49
C HIS A 165 8.69 2.41 4.94
N LEU A 166 9.48 1.84 4.05
CA LEU A 166 10.30 0.64 4.28
C LEU A 166 11.43 0.82 5.30
N THR A 167 11.83 2.04 5.61
CA THR A 167 12.85 2.28 6.62
C THR A 167 12.36 3.29 7.64
N LEU A 168 12.20 2.84 8.88
CA LEU A 168 12.31 3.77 10.00
C LEU A 168 13.72 4.37 9.95
N PRO A 169 13.90 5.70 10.08
CA PRO A 169 15.22 6.27 10.25
C PRO A 169 15.81 5.70 11.53
N THR A 170 16.63 4.67 11.39
CA THR A 170 17.46 4.20 12.50
C THR A 170 18.57 5.21 12.67
N THR A 171 18.51 5.96 13.74
CA THR A 171 19.55 6.91 14.15
C THR A 171 20.79 6.22 14.71
N GLU A 172 20.79 4.90 14.78
CA GLU A 172 21.94 4.11 15.20
C GLU A 172 22.57 3.41 13.99
N ARG A 173 23.67 3.99 13.56
CA ARG A 173 24.68 3.23 12.79
C ARG A 173 25.47 2.40 13.80
N VAL A 174 25.32 1.11 13.74
CA VAL A 174 26.27 0.17 14.35
C VAL A 174 27.53 0.13 13.51
#